data_2b2fd00aa9998ae8ba0b1d6e4fbf5bb9
#
_entry.id   2b2fd00aa9998ae8ba0b1d6e4fbf5bb9
#
_cell.length_a   1.000
_cell.length_b   1.000
_cell.length_c   1.000
_cell.angle_alpha   90.00
_cell.angle_beta   90.00
_cell.angle_gamma   90.00
#
_symmetry.space_group_name_H-M   'P 1'
#
loop_
_entity.id
_entity.type
_entity.pdbx_description
1 polymer ?
#
loop_
_entity_poly.entity_id
_entity_poly.type
_entity_poly.pdbx_seq_one_letter_code
_entity_poly.pdbx_strand_id
1 'polypeptide(L)'
;MTIKKWTAIAAFAFAFAPFGLATAGVSAQDAARLGVDLTPLGGEKAGNAAGTIPAWDGGLSSPAKAGFPSFASPGRAPDPYSADKPLFKITPANMAQYADHLTEGDKALLKQYKDTFFMNVYPTHRSASSPQRIYDATKRNATTAQLAAGGNGVVGAVEGIPFPVPKSGVEAFWNHVLRYRADAAAREIGQAAVSPSGSYNMVKFHDEFYVAYSQPNAKEADLDNVILYFIEETVAPARLAGDILLVHETLDQSKENRRAWIYNAGQRRVRRAPDVAFDNPGTAADGLRTSDQFDMYNGSPERYEWKLVGKKEIYVPYNAYRLHQAKVKPDDVIRPLHINQDLTRYELHRVWVVDSVLKPGQRHIYKRRTLYIDEDSWQIVAVDCYDARDQLWRVQEGHGINYFNVPTYWTTMEVTYDLQSRRYLALGFEDHADRSYDFGIKRTLGDYTAAALRTRGTR
;
A
#
# COMPACT_ATOMS: atom_id res chain seq x y z
N MET A 1 -21.70 22.07 81.13
CA MET A 1 -21.76 22.89 79.89
C MET A 1 -21.05 22.10 78.80
N THR A 2 -21.85 21.33 78.01
CA THR A 2 -21.31 20.28 77.11
C THR A 2 -21.58 20.75 75.66
N ILE A 3 -20.49 21.03 74.93
CA ILE A 3 -20.53 21.48 73.56
C ILE A 3 -20.51 20.23 72.63
N LYS A 4 -21.62 19.98 71.93
CA LYS A 4 -21.69 18.97 70.87
C LYS A 4 -21.08 19.54 69.58
N LYS A 5 -20.01 18.88 69.05
CA LYS A 5 -19.46 19.13 67.74
C LYS A 5 -20.25 18.34 66.70
N TRP A 6 -20.83 19.03 65.73
CA TRP A 6 -21.43 18.44 64.52
C TRP A 6 -20.35 18.29 63.44
N THR A 7 -20.11 17.06 63.00
CA THR A 7 -19.25 16.77 61.86
C THR A 7 -20.15 16.70 60.61
N ALA A 8 -19.95 17.63 59.69
CA ALA A 8 -20.63 17.59 58.37
C ALA A 8 -19.86 16.66 57.46
N ILE A 9 -20.49 15.59 56.98
CA ILE A 9 -20.00 14.71 55.93
C ILE A 9 -20.40 15.30 54.59
N ALA A 10 -19.42 15.81 53.84
CA ALA A 10 -19.63 16.22 52.44
C ALA A 10 -19.60 14.98 51.54
N ALA A 11 -20.75 14.63 50.97
CA ALA A 11 -20.82 13.60 49.95
C ALA A 11 -20.35 14.18 48.62
N PHE A 12 -19.18 13.70 48.12
CA PHE A 12 -18.71 13.96 46.77
C PHE A 12 -19.51 13.07 45.82
N ALA A 13 -20.42 13.65 45.06
CA ALA A 13 -21.05 12.98 43.92
C ALA A 13 -20.04 12.93 42.76
N PHE A 14 -19.49 11.76 42.48
CA PHE A 14 -18.75 11.49 41.23
C PHE A 14 -19.76 11.51 40.09
N ALA A 15 -19.75 12.56 39.29
CA ALA A 15 -20.44 12.58 38.01
C ALA A 15 -19.69 11.65 37.05
N PHE A 16 -20.27 10.49 36.78
CA PHE A 16 -19.90 9.67 35.65
C PHE A 16 -20.25 10.43 34.38
N ALA A 17 -19.27 11.05 33.74
CA ALA A 17 -19.42 11.46 32.36
C ALA A 17 -19.70 10.20 31.53
N PRO A 18 -20.74 10.14 30.66
CA PRO A 18 -20.91 9.01 29.79
C PRO A 18 -19.70 8.98 28.86
N PHE A 19 -18.95 7.86 28.86
CA PHE A 19 -18.03 7.53 27.79
C PHE A 19 -18.83 7.62 26.50
N GLY A 20 -18.55 8.63 25.68
CA GLY A 20 -19.13 8.75 24.37
C GLY A 20 -18.87 7.46 23.62
N LEU A 21 -19.94 6.77 23.26
CA LEU A 21 -19.88 5.68 22.29
C LEU A 21 -19.14 6.22 21.08
N ALA A 22 -17.99 5.63 20.74
CA ALA A 22 -17.30 5.93 19.51
C ALA A 22 -18.36 5.76 18.40
N THR A 23 -18.65 6.84 17.68
CA THR A 23 -19.67 6.82 16.64
C THR A 23 -19.21 5.87 15.57
N ALA A 24 -19.92 4.75 15.46
CA ALA A 24 -19.74 3.76 14.40
C ALA A 24 -19.86 4.43 13.02
N GLY A 25 -18.94 4.17 12.12
CA GLY A 25 -19.01 4.51 10.72
C GLY A 25 -19.36 5.99 10.39
N VAL A 26 -19.77 6.21 9.16
CA VAL A 26 -20.35 7.49 8.73
C VAL A 26 -21.88 7.46 8.85
N SER A 27 -22.53 8.63 8.75
CA SER A 27 -23.98 8.71 8.71
C SER A 27 -24.57 7.96 7.51
N ALA A 28 -25.81 7.50 7.62
CA ALA A 28 -26.51 6.90 6.47
C ALA A 28 -26.58 7.88 5.27
N GLN A 29 -26.61 9.19 5.54
CA GLN A 29 -26.59 10.22 4.50
C GLN A 29 -25.24 10.25 3.79
N ASP A 30 -24.13 10.19 4.50
CA ASP A 30 -22.78 10.14 3.88
C ASP A 30 -22.57 8.84 3.11
N ALA A 31 -23.03 7.71 3.65
CA ALA A 31 -22.96 6.42 2.95
C ALA A 31 -23.82 6.41 1.66
N ALA A 32 -24.93 7.16 1.62
CA ALA A 32 -25.77 7.28 0.43
C ALA A 32 -25.09 8.05 -0.72
N ARG A 33 -24.04 8.83 -0.44
CA ARG A 33 -23.26 9.55 -1.46
C ARG A 33 -22.38 8.62 -2.32
N LEU A 34 -22.04 7.42 -1.80
CA LEU A 34 -21.23 6.45 -2.53
C LEU A 34 -21.93 5.98 -3.81
N GLY A 35 -21.26 6.17 -4.93
CA GLY A 35 -21.78 5.91 -6.29
C GLY A 35 -22.60 7.08 -6.88
N VAL A 36 -22.90 8.13 -6.12
CA VAL A 36 -23.67 9.32 -6.57
C VAL A 36 -22.69 10.46 -6.89
N ASP A 37 -22.27 11.22 -5.89
CA ASP A 37 -21.28 12.30 -5.99
C ASP A 37 -19.87 11.87 -5.54
N LEU A 38 -19.78 10.78 -4.80
CA LEU A 38 -18.54 10.07 -4.55
C LEU A 38 -18.43 8.82 -5.45
N THR A 39 -17.21 8.39 -5.73
CA THR A 39 -16.97 7.06 -6.33
C THR A 39 -17.44 5.98 -5.35
N PRO A 40 -17.68 4.74 -5.78
CA PRO A 40 -18.07 3.66 -4.87
C PRO A 40 -17.08 3.39 -3.74
N LEU A 41 -15.80 3.79 -3.89
CA LEU A 41 -14.76 3.68 -2.86
C LEU A 41 -14.53 4.97 -2.08
N GLY A 42 -15.28 6.05 -2.35
CA GLY A 42 -15.27 7.30 -1.56
C GLY A 42 -14.43 8.45 -2.14
N GLY A 43 -13.82 8.29 -3.31
CA GLY A 43 -13.18 9.38 -4.03
C GLY A 43 -14.22 10.39 -4.57
N GLU A 44 -13.83 11.61 -4.89
CA GLU A 44 -14.69 12.59 -5.55
C GLU A 44 -14.98 12.16 -6.98
N LYS A 45 -16.26 11.97 -7.34
CA LYS A 45 -16.60 11.50 -8.68
C LYS A 45 -16.38 12.57 -9.75
N ALA A 46 -16.63 13.83 -9.44
CA ALA A 46 -16.44 14.96 -10.34
C ALA A 46 -14.94 15.18 -10.67
N GLY A 47 -14.67 15.72 -11.84
CA GLY A 47 -13.36 16.27 -12.18
C GLY A 47 -13.01 17.50 -11.35
N ASN A 48 -11.76 17.97 -11.43
CA ASN A 48 -11.36 19.20 -10.79
C ASN A 48 -11.78 20.45 -11.63
N ALA A 49 -11.80 21.61 -10.99
CA ALA A 49 -12.21 22.86 -11.63
C ALA A 49 -11.28 23.27 -12.79
N ALA A 50 -10.02 22.88 -12.75
CA ALA A 50 -9.03 23.16 -13.79
C ALA A 50 -9.16 22.25 -15.03
N GLY A 51 -10.00 21.17 -14.95
CA GLY A 51 -10.17 20.20 -16.03
C GLY A 51 -8.95 19.27 -16.22
N THR A 52 -7.97 19.31 -15.33
CA THR A 52 -6.75 18.50 -15.40
C THR A 52 -6.95 17.10 -14.79
N ILE A 53 -7.92 16.94 -13.90
CA ILE A 53 -8.38 15.64 -13.39
C ILE A 53 -9.80 15.43 -13.93
N PRO A 54 -10.06 14.43 -14.78
CA PRO A 54 -11.38 14.17 -15.33
C PRO A 54 -12.33 13.60 -14.28
N ALA A 55 -13.65 13.63 -14.58
CA ALA A 55 -14.63 12.90 -13.78
C ALA A 55 -14.35 11.38 -13.87
N TRP A 56 -14.56 10.67 -12.75
CA TRP A 56 -14.42 9.21 -12.73
C TRP A 56 -15.59 8.56 -13.48
N ASP A 57 -15.29 7.69 -14.45
CA ASP A 57 -16.25 7.06 -15.37
C ASP A 57 -16.43 5.54 -15.11
N GLY A 58 -15.89 5.05 -13.97
CA GLY A 58 -15.89 3.63 -13.61
C GLY A 58 -14.53 2.96 -13.81
N GLY A 59 -13.50 3.68 -14.24
CA GLY A 59 -12.15 3.17 -14.46
C GLY A 59 -12.09 2.02 -15.48
N LEU A 60 -11.00 1.28 -15.50
CA LEU A 60 -10.81 0.12 -16.40
C LEU A 60 -11.39 -1.15 -15.77
N SER A 61 -12.70 -1.34 -15.83
CA SER A 61 -13.42 -2.41 -15.13
C SER A 61 -13.44 -3.76 -15.86
N SER A 62 -12.85 -3.85 -17.07
CA SER A 62 -12.75 -5.09 -17.83
C SER A 62 -11.73 -4.97 -18.97
N PRO A 63 -11.25 -6.11 -19.53
CA PRO A 63 -10.42 -6.12 -20.72
C PRO A 63 -11.07 -5.41 -21.92
N ALA A 64 -12.38 -5.56 -22.11
CA ALA A 64 -13.11 -4.90 -23.19
C ALA A 64 -13.10 -3.38 -23.03
N LYS A 65 -13.31 -2.86 -21.80
CA LYS A 65 -13.26 -1.43 -21.51
C LYS A 65 -11.84 -0.85 -21.66
N ALA A 66 -10.82 -1.67 -21.42
CA ALA A 66 -9.42 -1.29 -21.66
C ALA A 66 -9.02 -1.35 -23.15
N GLY A 67 -9.89 -1.83 -24.06
CA GLY A 67 -9.60 -1.98 -25.48
C GLY A 67 -8.95 -3.32 -25.86
N PHE A 68 -8.87 -4.28 -24.93
CA PHE A 68 -8.20 -5.58 -25.12
C PHE A 68 -9.12 -6.75 -24.74
N PRO A 69 -10.25 -6.97 -25.45
CA PRO A 69 -11.30 -7.91 -25.03
C PRO A 69 -10.84 -9.37 -24.90
N SER A 70 -9.76 -9.75 -25.58
CA SER A 70 -9.18 -11.11 -25.52
C SER A 70 -8.07 -11.28 -24.47
N PHE A 71 -7.72 -10.21 -23.72
CA PHE A 71 -6.68 -10.31 -22.70
C PHE A 71 -7.13 -11.17 -21.51
N ALA A 72 -6.26 -12.07 -21.06
CA ALA A 72 -6.48 -12.95 -19.91
C ALA A 72 -5.22 -13.10 -19.08
N SER A 73 -5.41 -13.31 -17.76
CA SER A 73 -4.35 -13.67 -16.80
C SER A 73 -3.83 -15.10 -17.14
N PRO A 74 -2.54 -15.38 -16.90
CA PRO A 74 -1.51 -14.53 -16.25
C PRO A 74 -0.69 -13.68 -17.23
N GLY A 75 -1.20 -13.35 -18.41
CA GLY A 75 -0.49 -12.51 -19.36
C GLY A 75 -0.18 -11.10 -18.80
N ARG A 76 0.78 -10.42 -19.41
CA ARG A 76 1.07 -9.03 -19.09
C ARG A 76 -0.01 -8.11 -19.65
N ALA A 77 -0.54 -7.25 -18.79
CA ALA A 77 -1.56 -6.29 -19.20
C ALA A 77 -1.01 -5.33 -20.26
N PRO A 78 -1.61 -5.28 -21.46
CA PRO A 78 -1.22 -4.31 -22.46
C PRO A 78 -1.51 -2.89 -21.98
N ASP A 79 -0.76 -1.91 -22.53
CA ASP A 79 -0.87 -0.50 -22.16
C ASP A 79 -2.05 0.18 -22.89
N PRO A 80 -3.15 0.51 -22.20
CA PRO A 80 -4.30 1.19 -22.81
C PRO A 80 -4.02 2.65 -23.16
N TYR A 81 -2.92 3.20 -22.65
CA TYR A 81 -2.52 4.60 -22.82
C TYR A 81 -1.22 4.74 -23.63
N SER A 82 -0.86 3.73 -24.41
CA SER A 82 0.37 3.71 -25.20
C SER A 82 0.51 4.85 -26.21
N ALA A 83 -0.64 5.40 -26.65
CA ALA A 83 -0.69 6.54 -27.57
C ALA A 83 -0.43 7.90 -26.90
N ASP A 84 -0.53 7.98 -25.58
CA ASP A 84 -0.31 9.22 -24.84
C ASP A 84 1.11 9.74 -24.97
N LYS A 85 1.22 11.04 -25.08
CA LYS A 85 2.49 11.77 -25.01
C LYS A 85 2.56 12.59 -23.73
N PRO A 86 3.76 12.82 -23.17
CA PRO A 86 3.90 13.75 -22.08
C PRO A 86 3.34 15.13 -22.44
N LEU A 87 2.55 15.71 -21.54
CA LEU A 87 2.09 17.09 -21.65
C LEU A 87 3.25 18.06 -21.44
N PHE A 88 4.08 17.75 -20.46
CA PHE A 88 5.29 18.50 -20.12
C PHE A 88 6.22 17.64 -19.26
N LYS A 89 7.41 18.17 -19.03
CA LYS A 89 8.42 17.57 -18.15
C LYS A 89 8.69 18.50 -16.98
N ILE A 90 8.62 17.99 -15.75
CA ILE A 90 9.07 18.71 -14.56
C ILE A 90 10.56 18.41 -14.38
N THR A 91 11.34 19.45 -14.21
CA THR A 91 12.80 19.44 -14.01
C THR A 91 13.16 20.40 -12.89
N PRO A 92 14.38 20.39 -12.37
CA PRO A 92 14.82 21.39 -11.39
C PRO A 92 14.60 22.85 -11.84
N ALA A 93 14.68 23.11 -13.14
CA ALA A 93 14.56 24.46 -13.70
C ALA A 93 13.14 25.04 -13.61
N ASN A 94 12.11 24.19 -13.68
CA ASN A 94 10.70 24.62 -13.62
C ASN A 94 9.93 24.07 -12.41
N MET A 95 10.59 23.34 -11.52
CA MET A 95 9.98 22.72 -10.34
C MET A 95 9.18 23.71 -9.48
N ALA A 96 9.64 24.95 -9.37
CA ALA A 96 8.97 25.97 -8.57
C ALA A 96 7.53 26.27 -9.06
N GLN A 97 7.26 26.10 -10.36
CA GLN A 97 5.92 26.32 -10.95
C GLN A 97 4.91 25.23 -10.53
N TYR A 98 5.40 24.06 -10.11
CA TYR A 98 4.60 22.89 -9.75
C TYR A 98 4.71 22.54 -8.28
N ALA A 99 5.34 23.40 -7.45
CA ALA A 99 5.71 23.08 -6.07
C ALA A 99 4.53 22.64 -5.19
N ASP A 100 3.32 23.17 -5.44
CA ASP A 100 2.11 22.82 -4.68
C ASP A 100 1.55 21.43 -5.04
N HIS A 101 1.98 20.89 -6.18
CA HIS A 101 1.59 19.57 -6.69
C HIS A 101 2.71 18.52 -6.59
N LEU A 102 3.80 18.80 -5.86
CA LEU A 102 4.92 17.90 -5.65
C LEU A 102 5.03 17.51 -4.17
N THR A 103 5.39 16.27 -3.92
CA THR A 103 5.77 15.82 -2.58
C THR A 103 7.11 16.44 -2.16
N GLU A 104 7.46 16.39 -0.89
CA GLU A 104 8.82 16.78 -0.46
C GLU A 104 9.87 15.81 -1.03
N GLY A 105 9.50 14.53 -1.20
CA GLY A 105 10.31 13.52 -1.88
C GLY A 105 10.65 13.89 -3.32
N ASP A 106 9.62 14.25 -4.12
CA ASP A 106 9.83 14.68 -5.52
C ASP A 106 10.78 15.86 -5.61
N LYS A 107 10.53 16.89 -4.76
CA LYS A 107 11.39 18.09 -4.70
C LYS A 107 12.84 17.74 -4.33
N ALA A 108 13.04 16.77 -3.43
CA ALA A 108 14.36 16.32 -3.01
C ALA A 108 15.07 15.54 -4.14
N LEU A 109 14.38 14.63 -4.82
CA LEU A 109 14.91 13.88 -5.96
C LEU A 109 15.32 14.80 -7.10
N LEU A 110 14.44 15.75 -7.47
CA LEU A 110 14.72 16.76 -8.50
C LEU A 110 15.95 17.63 -8.14
N LYS A 111 16.09 18.03 -6.89
CA LYS A 111 17.24 18.84 -6.43
C LYS A 111 18.53 18.03 -6.38
N GLN A 112 18.47 16.82 -5.85
CA GLN A 112 19.64 15.98 -5.61
C GLN A 112 20.22 15.41 -6.90
N TYR A 113 19.35 15.01 -7.83
CA TYR A 113 19.72 14.41 -9.12
C TYR A 113 19.40 15.34 -10.30
N LYS A 114 19.79 16.61 -10.14
CA LYS A 114 19.39 17.73 -11.01
C LYS A 114 19.65 17.54 -12.50
N ASP A 115 20.65 16.70 -12.85
CA ASP A 115 21.08 16.50 -14.23
C ASP A 115 20.40 15.27 -14.88
N THR A 116 19.76 14.39 -14.07
CA THR A 116 19.29 13.10 -14.56
C THR A 116 17.84 12.80 -14.17
N PHE A 117 17.36 13.29 -13.03
CA PHE A 117 15.99 13.04 -12.58
C PHE A 117 15.04 14.10 -13.14
N PHE A 118 13.92 13.63 -13.63
CA PHE A 118 12.80 14.45 -14.13
C PHE A 118 11.50 13.65 -14.04
N MET A 119 10.37 14.35 -14.12
CA MET A 119 9.06 13.73 -14.12
C MET A 119 8.36 14.02 -15.46
N ASN A 120 8.05 12.99 -16.25
CA ASN A 120 7.21 13.13 -17.43
C ASN A 120 5.75 13.11 -16.99
N VAL A 121 5.05 14.24 -17.14
CA VAL A 121 3.63 14.36 -16.78
C VAL A 121 2.76 14.07 -17.98
N TYR A 122 1.80 13.18 -17.79
CA TYR A 122 0.86 12.72 -18.80
C TYR A 122 -0.58 13.17 -18.49
N PRO A 123 -1.50 13.08 -19.46
CA PRO A 123 -2.93 13.25 -19.18
C PRO A 123 -3.38 12.29 -18.07
N THR A 124 -4.20 12.78 -17.16
CA THR A 124 -4.73 11.97 -16.05
C THR A 124 -5.81 11.02 -16.55
N HIS A 125 -5.63 9.74 -16.25
CA HIS A 125 -6.64 8.69 -16.44
C HIS A 125 -6.97 8.02 -15.11
N ARG A 126 -8.19 8.18 -14.65
CA ARG A 126 -8.68 7.57 -13.39
C ARG A 126 -9.05 6.12 -13.65
N SER A 127 -8.03 5.29 -13.88
CA SER A 127 -8.16 3.88 -14.31
C SER A 127 -8.60 2.92 -13.22
N ALA A 128 -8.40 3.28 -11.95
CA ALA A 128 -8.70 2.41 -10.81
C ALA A 128 -10.15 1.95 -10.80
N SER A 129 -10.33 0.65 -10.58
CA SER A 129 -11.65 0.00 -10.51
C SER A 129 -11.58 -1.25 -9.63
N SER A 130 -12.74 -1.70 -9.16
CA SER A 130 -12.89 -2.92 -8.38
C SER A 130 -14.13 -3.69 -8.83
N PRO A 131 -14.26 -4.99 -8.50
CA PRO A 131 -15.49 -5.74 -8.76
C PRO A 131 -16.70 -5.14 -8.03
N GLN A 132 -17.91 -5.27 -8.61
CA GLN A 132 -19.13 -4.70 -8.04
C GLN A 132 -19.36 -5.13 -6.58
N ARG A 133 -19.07 -6.40 -6.24
CA ARG A 133 -19.19 -6.91 -4.85
C ARG A 133 -18.38 -6.11 -3.83
N ILE A 134 -17.20 -5.59 -4.24
CA ILE A 134 -16.35 -4.75 -3.38
C ILE A 134 -16.99 -3.38 -3.17
N TYR A 135 -17.62 -2.82 -4.19
CA TYR A 135 -18.39 -1.58 -4.07
C TYR A 135 -19.59 -1.75 -3.13
N ASP A 136 -20.33 -2.86 -3.27
CA ASP A 136 -21.48 -3.18 -2.43
C ASP A 136 -21.05 -3.42 -0.97
N ALA A 137 -19.93 -4.11 -0.76
CA ALA A 137 -19.33 -4.31 0.56
C ALA A 137 -18.86 -2.99 1.19
N THR A 138 -18.21 -2.12 0.41
CA THR A 138 -17.79 -0.77 0.88
C THR A 138 -18.98 0.05 1.36
N LYS A 139 -20.09 0.01 0.62
CA LYS A 139 -21.31 0.73 1.01
C LYS A 139 -21.89 0.20 2.33
N ARG A 140 -21.87 -1.12 2.58
CA ARG A 140 -22.25 -1.72 3.86
C ARG A 140 -21.28 -1.30 4.98
N ASN A 141 -19.99 -1.46 4.76
CA ASN A 141 -18.95 -1.16 5.73
C ASN A 141 -18.98 0.31 6.19
N ALA A 142 -19.31 1.23 5.29
CA ALA A 142 -19.36 2.67 5.57
C ALA A 142 -20.14 3.02 6.87
N THR A 143 -21.19 2.25 7.19
CA THR A 143 -22.03 2.47 8.38
C THR A 143 -21.72 1.53 9.54
N THR A 144 -20.99 0.43 9.31
CA THR A 144 -20.75 -0.61 10.33
C THR A 144 -19.32 -0.66 10.83
N ALA A 145 -18.34 -0.22 10.00
CA ALA A 145 -16.93 -0.28 10.34
C ALA A 145 -16.59 0.61 11.52
N GLN A 146 -15.75 0.10 12.41
CA GLN A 146 -15.19 0.82 13.56
C GLN A 146 -13.71 0.48 13.70
N LEU A 147 -12.94 1.42 14.23
CA LEU A 147 -11.59 1.13 14.66
C LEU A 147 -11.62 0.26 15.92
N ALA A 148 -10.79 -0.76 15.98
CA ALA A 148 -10.51 -1.51 17.18
C ALA A 148 -9.76 -0.65 18.21
N ALA A 149 -9.55 -1.18 19.42
CA ALA A 149 -8.92 -0.46 20.52
C ALA A 149 -7.57 0.19 20.10
N GLY A 150 -7.42 1.47 20.40
CA GLY A 150 -6.22 2.23 20.06
C GLY A 150 -5.99 2.46 18.57
N GLY A 151 -6.96 2.15 17.70
CA GLY A 151 -6.81 2.24 16.24
C GLY A 151 -6.02 1.09 15.63
N ASN A 152 -5.73 0.02 16.39
CA ASN A 152 -4.86 -1.07 15.99
C ASN A 152 -5.57 -2.20 15.25
N GLY A 153 -6.71 -1.92 14.67
CA GLY A 153 -7.51 -2.87 13.90
C GLY A 153 -8.82 -2.29 13.43
N VAL A 154 -9.60 -3.11 12.75
CA VAL A 154 -10.93 -2.78 12.25
C VAL A 154 -11.89 -3.87 12.68
N VAL A 155 -13.10 -3.50 13.06
CA VAL A 155 -14.23 -4.40 13.35
C VAL A 155 -15.47 -3.93 12.59
N GLY A 156 -16.38 -4.83 12.33
CA GLY A 156 -17.64 -4.52 11.62
C GLY A 156 -17.46 -4.27 10.11
N ALA A 157 -16.35 -4.72 9.53
CA ALA A 157 -16.09 -4.60 8.10
C ALA A 157 -15.43 -5.87 7.53
N VAL A 158 -15.80 -6.21 6.30
CA VAL A 158 -15.21 -7.30 5.53
C VAL A 158 -15.38 -7.03 4.03
N GLU A 159 -14.48 -7.57 3.22
CA GLU A 159 -14.49 -7.57 1.75
C GLU A 159 -14.22 -6.20 1.09
N GLY A 160 -14.88 -5.14 1.51
CA GLY A 160 -14.74 -3.79 0.95
C GLY A 160 -13.92 -2.84 1.82
N ILE A 161 -13.79 -1.61 1.36
CA ILE A 161 -13.14 -0.52 2.10
C ILE A 161 -13.92 -0.23 3.40
N PRO A 162 -13.25 -0.19 4.57
CA PRO A 162 -13.95 0.05 5.83
C PRO A 162 -14.42 1.51 6.01
N PHE A 163 -13.61 2.49 5.61
CA PHE A 163 -13.85 3.90 5.90
C PHE A 163 -13.80 4.76 4.62
N PRO A 164 -14.76 4.61 3.67
CA PRO A 164 -14.69 5.31 2.38
C PRO A 164 -14.74 6.85 2.51
N VAL A 165 -15.19 7.36 3.66
CA VAL A 165 -15.12 8.77 4.03
C VAL A 165 -14.38 8.87 5.38
N PRO A 166 -13.04 8.79 5.38
CA PRO A 166 -12.26 8.71 6.60
C PRO A 166 -12.29 10.02 7.39
N LYS A 167 -12.36 9.90 8.71
CA LYS A 167 -12.33 11.00 9.68
C LYS A 167 -10.97 11.17 10.33
N SER A 168 -10.09 10.18 10.19
CA SER A 168 -8.75 10.17 10.80
C SER A 168 -7.71 9.56 9.87
N GLY A 169 -6.44 9.86 10.16
CA GLY A 169 -5.32 9.30 9.38
C GLY A 169 -5.24 7.78 9.50
N VAL A 170 -5.56 7.21 10.65
CA VAL A 170 -5.53 5.75 10.84
C VAL A 170 -6.66 5.06 10.08
N GLU A 171 -7.84 5.69 9.90
CA GLU A 171 -8.89 5.16 9.02
C GLU A 171 -8.44 5.13 7.56
N ALA A 172 -7.81 6.18 7.06
CA ALA A 172 -7.25 6.21 5.70
C ALA A 172 -6.12 5.17 5.53
N PHE A 173 -5.30 4.97 6.56
CA PHE A 173 -4.30 3.91 6.58
C PHE A 173 -4.92 2.51 6.48
N TRP A 174 -5.97 2.22 7.26
CA TRP A 174 -6.66 0.93 7.20
C TRP A 174 -7.35 0.70 5.86
N ASN A 175 -7.84 1.74 5.19
CA ASN A 175 -8.35 1.61 3.83
C ASN A 175 -7.27 1.10 2.88
N HIS A 176 -6.02 1.60 3.00
CA HIS A 176 -4.91 1.08 2.21
C HIS A 176 -4.63 -0.40 2.52
N VAL A 177 -4.56 -0.77 3.79
CA VAL A 177 -4.26 -2.15 4.20
C VAL A 177 -5.35 -3.14 3.74
N LEU A 178 -6.63 -2.72 3.81
CA LEU A 178 -7.80 -3.56 3.53
C LEU A 178 -8.38 -3.38 2.12
N ARG A 179 -7.71 -2.60 1.25
CA ARG A 179 -8.16 -2.44 -0.13
C ARG A 179 -8.15 -3.78 -0.87
N TYR A 180 -8.98 -3.88 -1.89
CA TYR A 180 -9.03 -5.06 -2.75
C TYR A 180 -7.72 -5.23 -3.54
N ARG A 181 -7.13 -6.43 -3.45
CA ARG A 181 -5.92 -6.85 -4.16
C ARG A 181 -6.12 -8.23 -4.79
N ALA A 182 -7.31 -8.47 -5.38
CA ALA A 182 -7.84 -9.75 -5.78
C ALA A 182 -8.16 -10.68 -4.58
N ASP A 183 -8.62 -11.89 -4.86
CA ASP A 183 -8.97 -12.89 -3.86
C ASP A 183 -7.76 -13.76 -3.51
N ALA A 184 -6.95 -14.03 -4.52
CA ALA A 184 -5.66 -14.71 -4.43
C ALA A 184 -4.80 -14.32 -5.63
N ALA A 185 -3.49 -14.37 -5.47
CA ALA A 185 -2.55 -14.14 -6.55
C ALA A 185 -1.23 -14.89 -6.31
N ALA A 186 -0.57 -15.27 -7.41
CA ALA A 186 0.84 -15.65 -7.39
C ALA A 186 1.60 -14.78 -8.38
N ARG A 187 2.89 -14.56 -8.10
CA ARG A 187 3.78 -13.84 -9.01
C ARG A 187 5.22 -14.32 -8.86
N GLU A 188 5.99 -14.19 -9.91
CA GLU A 188 7.45 -14.26 -9.84
C GLU A 188 8.02 -12.86 -10.04
N ILE A 189 8.82 -12.40 -9.08
CA ILE A 189 9.22 -11.01 -8.99
C ILE A 189 10.68 -10.89 -8.57
N GLY A 190 11.41 -9.95 -9.18
CA GLY A 190 12.76 -9.60 -8.82
C GLY A 190 12.85 -8.33 -8.00
N GLN A 191 13.83 -8.30 -7.11
CA GLN A 191 14.21 -7.14 -6.31
C GLN A 191 15.70 -6.85 -6.51
N ALA A 192 16.04 -5.58 -6.70
CA ALA A 192 17.40 -5.13 -6.89
C ALA A 192 17.76 -4.00 -5.91
N ALA A 193 18.77 -4.22 -5.06
CA ALA A 193 19.42 -3.16 -4.31
C ALA A 193 20.53 -2.56 -5.18
N VAL A 194 20.38 -1.31 -5.57
CA VAL A 194 21.20 -0.65 -6.59
C VAL A 194 22.17 0.32 -5.94
N SER A 195 23.45 0.22 -6.30
CA SER A 195 24.50 1.14 -5.87
C SER A 195 24.43 2.49 -6.61
N PRO A 196 25.12 3.54 -6.14
CA PRO A 196 25.17 4.82 -6.84
C PRO A 196 25.72 4.76 -8.26
N SER A 197 26.55 3.74 -8.58
CA SER A 197 27.09 3.50 -9.93
C SER A 197 26.12 2.76 -10.85
N GLY A 198 24.97 2.27 -10.34
CA GLY A 198 24.03 1.45 -11.08
C GLY A 198 24.29 -0.06 -11.00
N SER A 199 25.34 -0.49 -10.28
CA SER A 199 25.59 -1.93 -10.06
C SER A 199 24.54 -2.51 -9.12
N TYR A 200 24.06 -3.72 -9.39
CA TYR A 200 23.02 -4.38 -8.59
C TYR A 200 23.20 -5.90 -8.56
N ASN A 201 22.57 -6.51 -7.56
CA ASN A 201 22.34 -7.95 -7.51
C ASN A 201 20.83 -8.18 -7.49
N MET A 202 20.34 -9.00 -8.42
CA MET A 202 18.92 -9.37 -8.46
C MET A 202 18.66 -10.54 -7.51
N VAL A 203 17.69 -10.40 -6.64
CA VAL A 203 17.10 -11.50 -5.87
C VAL A 203 15.70 -11.73 -6.41
N LYS A 204 15.37 -13.00 -6.69
CA LYS A 204 14.09 -13.37 -7.26
C LYS A 204 13.26 -14.16 -6.26
N PHE A 205 11.96 -13.90 -6.26
CA PHE A 205 10.98 -14.51 -5.37
C PHE A 205 9.83 -15.11 -6.16
N HIS A 206 9.27 -16.17 -5.61
CA HIS A 206 7.93 -16.64 -5.91
C HIS A 206 7.03 -16.26 -4.75
N ASP A 207 6.09 -15.36 -4.99
CA ASP A 207 5.14 -14.87 -4.00
C ASP A 207 3.76 -15.50 -4.21
N GLU A 208 3.07 -15.85 -3.13
CA GLU A 208 1.67 -16.22 -3.14
C GLU A 208 0.89 -15.44 -2.08
N PHE A 209 -0.27 -14.95 -2.47
CA PHE A 209 -1.20 -14.20 -1.63
C PHE A 209 -2.54 -14.94 -1.59
N TYR A 210 -3.12 -15.10 -0.41
CA TYR A 210 -4.51 -15.48 -0.21
C TYR A 210 -5.16 -14.43 0.68
N VAL A 211 -6.05 -13.62 0.10
CA VAL A 211 -6.66 -12.48 0.80
C VAL A 211 -7.97 -12.94 1.41
N ALA A 212 -7.92 -13.44 2.64
CA ALA A 212 -9.10 -13.96 3.35
C ALA A 212 -10.18 -12.88 3.51
N TYR A 213 -9.76 -11.63 3.79
CA TYR A 213 -10.66 -10.48 3.92
C TYR A 213 -11.50 -10.21 2.67
N SER A 214 -10.97 -10.48 1.50
CA SER A 214 -11.61 -10.17 0.20
C SER A 214 -12.26 -11.38 -0.48
N GLN A 215 -12.31 -12.55 0.18
CA GLN A 215 -12.97 -13.71 -0.42
C GLN A 215 -14.45 -13.43 -0.66
N PRO A 216 -15.04 -13.91 -1.77
CA PRO A 216 -16.47 -13.76 -2.01
C PRO A 216 -17.30 -14.31 -0.84
N ASN A 217 -18.24 -13.49 -0.35
CA ASN A 217 -19.11 -13.80 0.80
C ASN A 217 -18.36 -14.05 2.12
N ALA A 218 -17.14 -13.54 2.27
CA ALA A 218 -16.42 -13.60 3.53
C ALA A 218 -17.25 -12.99 4.67
N LYS A 219 -17.14 -13.56 5.86
CA LYS A 219 -17.70 -13.03 7.09
C LYS A 219 -16.57 -12.76 8.07
N GLU A 220 -16.67 -11.67 8.82
CA GLU A 220 -15.65 -11.30 9.82
C GLU A 220 -15.37 -12.47 10.79
N ALA A 221 -16.41 -13.19 11.20
CA ALA A 221 -16.28 -14.34 12.11
C ALA A 221 -15.46 -15.51 11.53
N ASP A 222 -15.38 -15.62 10.20
CA ASP A 222 -14.67 -16.72 9.52
C ASP A 222 -13.19 -16.40 9.31
N LEU A 223 -12.75 -15.14 9.55
CA LEU A 223 -11.38 -14.70 9.29
C LEU A 223 -10.35 -15.22 10.30
N ASP A 224 -10.76 -15.70 11.48
CA ASP A 224 -9.85 -16.04 12.58
C ASP A 224 -8.79 -14.93 12.82
N ASN A 225 -9.25 -13.69 12.77
CA ASN A 225 -8.43 -12.48 12.87
C ASN A 225 -7.35 -12.34 11.77
N VAL A 226 -7.38 -13.10 10.67
CA VAL A 226 -6.39 -13.05 9.58
C VAL A 226 -7.00 -12.46 8.30
N ILE A 227 -6.41 -11.38 7.80
CA ILE A 227 -6.86 -10.73 6.56
C ILE A 227 -6.15 -11.25 5.31
N LEU A 228 -4.88 -11.66 5.47
CA LEU A 228 -4.01 -12.04 4.38
C LEU A 228 -3.03 -13.11 4.83
N TYR A 229 -2.89 -14.15 4.02
CA TYR A 229 -1.81 -15.12 4.09
C TYR A 229 -0.85 -14.86 2.95
N PHE A 230 0.43 -14.77 3.27
CA PHE A 230 1.49 -14.46 2.32
C PHE A 230 2.63 -15.47 2.42
N ILE A 231 3.06 -16.00 1.28
CA ILE A 231 4.28 -16.80 1.15
C ILE A 231 5.21 -16.08 0.20
N GLU A 232 6.50 -15.95 0.60
CA GLU A 232 7.59 -15.47 -0.22
C GLU A 232 8.68 -16.55 -0.22
N GLU A 233 8.92 -17.18 -1.36
CA GLU A 233 9.99 -18.15 -1.56
C GLU A 233 11.11 -17.50 -2.37
N THR A 234 12.32 -17.51 -1.84
CA THR A 234 13.50 -17.05 -2.58
C THR A 234 13.90 -18.12 -3.61
N VAL A 235 13.86 -17.79 -4.90
CA VAL A 235 14.16 -18.72 -5.99
C VAL A 235 15.53 -18.46 -6.64
N ALA A 236 16.07 -17.27 -6.50
CA ALA A 236 17.42 -16.93 -6.98
C ALA A 236 18.04 -15.78 -6.17
N PRO A 237 19.37 -15.67 -6.09
CA PRO A 237 20.38 -16.59 -6.62
C PRO A 237 20.48 -17.90 -5.81
N ALA A 238 21.10 -18.91 -6.37
CA ALA A 238 21.18 -20.25 -5.79
C ALA A 238 21.65 -20.29 -4.32
N ARG A 239 22.52 -19.36 -3.90
CA ARG A 239 22.99 -19.25 -2.49
C ARG A 239 21.91 -18.85 -1.48
N LEU A 240 20.80 -18.29 -1.93
CA LEU A 240 19.66 -17.85 -1.12
C LEU A 240 18.39 -18.66 -1.41
N ALA A 241 18.38 -19.45 -2.48
CA ALA A 241 17.22 -20.18 -2.92
C ALA A 241 16.75 -21.24 -1.90
N GLY A 242 15.42 -21.37 -1.79
CA GLY A 242 14.76 -22.33 -0.92
C GLY A 242 14.42 -21.80 0.47
N ASP A 243 14.86 -20.62 0.86
CA ASP A 243 14.34 -19.97 2.07
C ASP A 243 12.92 -19.45 1.80
N ILE A 244 11.98 -19.74 2.73
CA ILE A 244 10.57 -19.39 2.56
C ILE A 244 10.06 -18.66 3.79
N LEU A 245 9.43 -17.51 3.57
CA LEU A 245 8.72 -16.73 4.57
C LEU A 245 7.21 -17.00 4.45
N LEU A 246 6.54 -17.29 5.56
CA LEU A 246 5.09 -17.33 5.68
C LEU A 246 4.66 -16.24 6.65
N VAL A 247 3.68 -15.43 6.25
CA VAL A 247 3.10 -14.37 7.07
C VAL A 247 1.59 -14.53 7.14
N HIS A 248 1.02 -14.37 8.33
CA HIS A 248 -0.39 -14.15 8.55
C HIS A 248 -0.57 -12.72 9.05
N GLU A 249 -1.19 -11.88 8.26
CA GLU A 249 -1.54 -10.51 8.65
C GLU A 249 -2.84 -10.51 9.42
N THR A 250 -2.86 -9.80 10.55
CA THR A 250 -4.03 -9.78 11.44
C THR A 250 -4.88 -8.52 11.24
N LEU A 251 -6.21 -8.68 11.40
CA LEU A 251 -7.19 -7.60 11.28
C LEU A 251 -7.20 -6.72 12.53
N ASP A 252 -7.27 -7.34 13.70
CA ASP A 252 -7.24 -6.67 14.99
C ASP A 252 -5.93 -7.01 15.71
N GLN A 253 -4.96 -6.12 15.55
CA GLN A 253 -3.61 -6.29 16.08
C GLN A 253 -3.54 -6.02 17.60
N SER A 254 -4.62 -5.48 18.20
CA SER A 254 -4.74 -5.38 19.66
C SER A 254 -4.98 -6.76 20.31
N LYS A 255 -5.55 -7.71 19.57
CA LYS A 255 -5.75 -9.10 19.99
C LYS A 255 -4.52 -9.95 19.73
N GLU A 256 -3.96 -9.85 18.53
CA GLU A 256 -2.81 -10.62 18.12
C GLU A 256 -2.05 -9.90 17.00
N ASN A 257 -0.75 -9.72 17.19
CA ASN A 257 0.13 -9.15 16.18
C ASN A 257 0.34 -10.11 15.00
N ARG A 258 0.89 -9.61 13.90
CA ARG A 258 1.36 -10.40 12.76
C ARG A 258 2.06 -11.68 13.21
N ARG A 259 1.70 -12.81 12.60
CA ARG A 259 2.38 -14.09 12.80
C ARG A 259 3.29 -14.37 11.60
N ALA A 260 4.55 -14.71 11.85
CA ALA A 260 5.48 -15.05 10.79
C ALA A 260 6.31 -16.30 11.11
N TRP A 261 6.64 -17.06 10.08
CA TRP A 261 7.51 -18.23 10.14
C TRP A 261 8.48 -18.20 8.98
N ILE A 262 9.70 -18.66 9.23
CA ILE A 262 10.72 -18.84 8.20
C ILE A 262 11.10 -20.32 8.15
N TYR A 263 11.04 -20.90 6.96
CA TYR A 263 11.74 -22.13 6.64
C TYR A 263 13.13 -21.76 6.12
N ASN A 264 14.16 -22.28 6.77
CA ASN A 264 15.55 -22.12 6.32
C ASN A 264 15.99 -23.39 5.57
N ALA A 265 16.32 -23.27 4.31
CA ALA A 265 16.69 -24.38 3.43
C ALA A 265 17.95 -25.10 3.91
N GLY A 266 18.96 -24.36 4.39
CA GLY A 266 20.23 -24.95 4.90
C GLY A 266 20.04 -25.80 6.14
N GLN A 267 19.12 -25.41 7.04
CA GLN A 267 18.83 -26.11 8.29
C GLN A 267 17.65 -27.09 8.17
N ARG A 268 16.86 -27.00 7.11
CA ARG A 268 15.60 -27.75 6.87
C ARG A 268 14.62 -27.64 8.04
N ARG A 269 14.52 -26.44 8.63
CA ARG A 269 13.70 -26.17 9.82
C ARG A 269 12.82 -24.95 9.64
N VAL A 270 11.58 -25.08 10.13
CA VAL A 270 10.66 -23.94 10.30
C VAL A 270 10.86 -23.36 11.70
N ARG A 271 10.97 -22.02 11.77
CA ARG A 271 11.04 -21.27 13.03
C ARG A 271 10.05 -20.12 12.99
N ARG A 272 9.52 -19.74 14.14
CA ARG A 272 8.83 -18.46 14.29
C ARG A 272 9.80 -17.31 13.98
N ALA A 273 9.30 -16.26 13.32
CA ALA A 273 10.05 -15.07 12.97
C ALA A 273 9.35 -13.82 13.56
N PRO A 274 9.40 -13.62 14.89
CA PRO A 274 8.74 -12.49 15.53
C PRO A 274 9.30 -11.14 15.09
N ASP A 275 10.52 -11.15 14.55
CA ASP A 275 11.22 -9.96 14.08
C ASP A 275 10.75 -9.46 12.69
N VAL A 276 9.88 -10.21 12.00
CA VAL A 276 9.26 -9.77 10.73
C VAL A 276 8.13 -8.79 11.04
N ALA A 277 8.47 -7.70 11.71
CA ALA A 277 7.55 -6.62 12.06
C ALA A 277 8.30 -5.29 12.13
N PHE A 278 7.59 -4.19 11.94
CA PHE A 278 8.11 -2.83 12.06
C PHE A 278 9.37 -2.55 11.21
N ASP A 279 10.42 -2.05 11.84
CA ASP A 279 11.64 -1.55 11.23
C ASP A 279 12.78 -2.57 11.07
N ASN A 280 12.50 -3.85 11.28
CA ASN A 280 13.47 -4.88 10.91
C ASN A 280 13.77 -4.83 9.39
N PRO A 281 14.98 -5.18 8.96
CA PRO A 281 15.30 -5.19 7.54
C PRO A 281 14.34 -6.09 6.75
N GLY A 282 13.83 -5.60 5.64
CA GLY A 282 13.04 -6.40 4.70
C GLY A 282 13.90 -7.48 4.03
N THR A 283 13.27 -8.58 3.60
CA THR A 283 13.95 -9.69 2.94
C THR A 283 14.77 -9.18 1.75
N ALA A 284 16.06 -9.55 1.71
CA ALA A 284 17.02 -9.21 0.64
C ALA A 284 17.06 -7.72 0.22
N ALA A 285 16.63 -6.81 1.08
CA ALA A 285 16.52 -5.38 0.78
C ALA A 285 17.82 -4.61 1.04
N ASP A 286 18.87 -5.27 1.51
CA ASP A 286 20.19 -4.68 1.83
C ASP A 286 20.09 -3.41 2.71
N GLY A 287 19.15 -3.44 3.68
CA GLY A 287 18.86 -2.34 4.59
C GLY A 287 18.10 -1.14 3.97
N LEU A 288 17.73 -1.20 2.70
CA LEU A 288 17.05 -0.10 2.02
C LEU A 288 15.54 -0.07 2.26
N ARG A 289 14.95 -1.14 2.81
CA ARG A 289 13.53 -1.26 3.14
C ARG A 289 13.38 -1.94 4.49
N THR A 290 12.39 -1.52 5.26
CA THR A 290 11.94 -2.19 6.48
C THR A 290 10.84 -3.22 6.21
N SER A 291 10.59 -4.12 7.14
CA SER A 291 9.55 -5.15 7.00
C SER A 291 8.14 -4.58 6.85
N ASP A 292 7.89 -3.41 7.44
CA ASP A 292 6.60 -2.72 7.33
C ASP A 292 6.45 -1.85 6.07
N GLN A 293 7.47 -1.77 5.21
CA GLN A 293 7.41 -1.05 3.93
C GLN A 293 7.03 -1.94 2.73
N PHE A 294 6.60 -3.18 2.95
CA PHE A 294 6.02 -4.00 1.90
C PHE A 294 4.70 -3.37 1.43
N ASP A 295 4.41 -3.39 0.12
CA ASP A 295 3.22 -2.76 -0.45
C ASP A 295 3.07 -1.29 -0.02
N MET A 296 4.18 -0.55 -0.07
CA MET A 296 4.39 0.83 0.39
C MET A 296 4.29 1.01 1.92
N TYR A 297 3.30 0.45 2.58
CA TYR A 297 3.18 0.31 4.02
C TYR A 297 2.23 -0.85 4.36
N ASN A 298 2.76 -1.86 5.02
CA ASN A 298 1.98 -3.00 5.53
C ASN A 298 2.54 -3.43 6.90
N GLY A 299 2.09 -2.77 7.94
CA GLY A 299 2.56 -3.00 9.31
C GLY A 299 1.55 -2.51 10.35
N SER A 300 1.91 -2.65 11.62
CA SER A 300 1.09 -2.16 12.72
C SER A 300 1.07 -0.63 12.77
N PRO A 301 -0.10 0.02 12.93
CA PRO A 301 -0.17 1.45 13.14
C PRO A 301 0.19 1.87 14.57
N GLU A 302 0.38 0.95 15.52
CA GLU A 302 0.39 1.20 16.97
C GLU A 302 1.48 2.18 17.43
N ARG A 303 2.65 2.20 16.76
CA ARG A 303 3.79 3.03 17.16
C ARG A 303 3.66 4.49 16.77
N TYR A 304 2.70 4.83 15.91
CA TYR A 304 2.54 6.16 15.32
C TYR A 304 1.25 6.85 15.75
N GLU A 305 1.32 8.17 15.85
CA GLU A 305 0.16 9.05 15.83
C GLU A 305 -0.15 9.39 14.39
N TRP A 306 -1.43 9.25 14.01
CA TRP A 306 -1.88 9.36 12.64
C TRP A 306 -2.76 10.60 12.47
N LYS A 307 -2.31 11.54 11.65
CA LYS A 307 -3.03 12.77 11.33
C LYS A 307 -3.51 12.74 9.89
N LEU A 308 -4.81 12.89 9.67
CA LEU A 308 -5.37 13.18 8.36
C LEU A 308 -5.14 14.67 8.07
N VAL A 309 -4.26 14.97 7.11
CA VAL A 309 -3.96 16.34 6.70
C VAL A 309 -5.06 16.89 5.80
N GLY A 310 -5.62 16.03 4.94
CA GLY A 310 -6.67 16.37 3.98
C GLY A 310 -6.33 15.83 2.59
N LYS A 311 -7.08 16.29 1.59
CA LYS A 311 -6.81 15.96 0.18
C LYS A 311 -5.91 17.00 -0.48
N LYS A 312 -5.08 16.54 -1.41
CA LYS A 312 -4.28 17.38 -2.31
C LYS A 312 -4.30 16.81 -3.72
N GLU A 313 -4.10 17.67 -4.70
CA GLU A 313 -3.81 17.28 -6.08
C GLU A 313 -2.30 17.22 -6.25
N ILE A 314 -1.75 16.03 -6.49
CA ILE A 314 -0.30 15.75 -6.53
C ILE A 314 0.02 14.96 -7.80
N TYR A 315 1.16 15.27 -8.43
CA TYR A 315 1.72 14.43 -9.49
C TYR A 315 2.30 13.17 -8.87
N VAL A 316 1.69 12.03 -9.17
CA VAL A 316 2.04 10.73 -8.60
C VAL A 316 2.33 9.71 -9.70
N PRO A 317 3.16 8.68 -9.45
CA PRO A 317 3.29 7.56 -10.35
C PRO A 317 1.92 6.89 -10.55
N TYR A 318 1.46 6.81 -11.81
CA TYR A 318 0.16 6.22 -12.12
C TYR A 318 0.13 5.63 -13.52
N ASN A 319 -0.68 4.58 -13.75
CA ASN A 319 -0.78 3.92 -15.05
C ASN A 319 0.57 3.53 -15.65
N ALA A 320 1.46 2.97 -14.83
CA ALA A 320 2.85 2.69 -15.14
C ALA A 320 3.03 1.47 -16.07
N TYR A 321 2.14 1.30 -17.05
CA TYR A 321 2.13 0.16 -17.97
C TYR A 321 3.42 0.01 -18.78
N ARG A 322 4.21 1.09 -18.97
CA ARG A 322 5.51 0.98 -19.65
C ARG A 322 6.51 0.15 -18.87
N LEU A 323 6.56 0.31 -17.54
CA LEU A 323 7.39 -0.51 -16.66
C LEU A 323 6.95 -1.98 -16.63
N HIS A 324 5.67 -2.24 -16.93
CA HIS A 324 5.05 -3.55 -16.90
C HIS A 324 5.25 -4.34 -18.21
N GLN A 325 5.79 -3.75 -19.28
CA GLN A 325 5.87 -4.40 -20.59
C GLN A 325 6.92 -5.52 -20.64
N ALA A 326 6.58 -6.66 -21.25
CA ALA A 326 7.46 -7.82 -21.38
C ALA A 326 8.81 -7.53 -22.07
N LYS A 327 8.84 -6.55 -22.94
CA LYS A 327 10.06 -6.13 -23.66
C LYS A 327 11.05 -5.33 -22.81
N VAL A 328 10.58 -4.76 -21.68
CA VAL A 328 11.40 -3.95 -20.77
C VAL A 328 12.20 -4.89 -19.87
N LYS A 329 13.50 -4.81 -19.93
CA LYS A 329 14.43 -5.64 -19.14
C LYS A 329 14.92 -4.87 -17.90
N PRO A 330 15.44 -5.55 -16.87
CA PRO A 330 16.02 -4.86 -15.71
C PRO A 330 17.03 -3.78 -16.07
N ASP A 331 17.90 -4.04 -17.06
CA ASP A 331 18.92 -3.07 -17.51
C ASP A 331 18.31 -1.86 -18.23
N ASP A 332 17.08 -1.92 -18.73
CA ASP A 332 16.39 -0.77 -19.27
C ASP A 332 15.84 0.15 -18.16
N VAL A 333 15.47 -0.44 -17.03
CA VAL A 333 14.91 0.26 -15.87
C VAL A 333 16.00 0.78 -14.94
N ILE A 334 16.99 -0.05 -14.60
CA ILE A 334 18.02 0.30 -13.63
C ILE A 334 19.02 1.29 -14.26
N ARG A 335 19.22 2.41 -13.57
CA ARG A 335 20.21 3.44 -13.93
C ARG A 335 20.99 3.83 -12.65
N PRO A 336 22.16 4.47 -12.78
CA PRO A 336 22.80 5.12 -11.64
C PRO A 336 21.84 6.09 -10.93
N LEU A 337 21.77 6.03 -9.59
CA LEU A 337 21.08 6.93 -8.70
C LEU A 337 19.56 6.81 -8.64
N HIS A 338 18.87 6.45 -9.71
CA HIS A 338 17.41 6.29 -9.78
C HIS A 338 17.01 5.40 -10.96
N ILE A 339 15.75 4.96 -11.00
CA ILE A 339 15.23 4.24 -12.16
C ILE A 339 15.13 5.16 -13.39
N ASN A 340 15.07 4.55 -14.57
CA ASN A 340 14.96 5.26 -15.84
C ASN A 340 13.65 6.05 -15.94
N GLN A 341 13.77 7.39 -15.87
CA GLN A 341 12.62 8.29 -15.88
C GLN A 341 11.88 8.35 -17.24
N ASP A 342 12.47 7.87 -18.33
CA ASP A 342 11.79 7.76 -19.62
C ASP A 342 10.72 6.65 -19.63
N LEU A 343 10.82 5.71 -18.70
CA LEU A 343 9.84 4.61 -18.53
C LEU A 343 8.76 4.93 -17.50
N THR A 344 8.93 5.99 -16.70
CA THR A 344 7.95 6.38 -15.69
C THR A 344 6.82 7.22 -16.30
N ARG A 345 5.69 7.24 -15.61
CA ARG A 345 4.52 8.04 -15.94
C ARG A 345 4.00 8.68 -14.67
N TYR A 346 3.87 10.00 -14.66
CA TYR A 346 3.27 10.76 -13.58
C TYR A 346 1.99 11.41 -14.08
N GLU A 347 0.96 11.35 -13.25
CA GLU A 347 -0.35 11.96 -13.53
C GLU A 347 -0.79 12.79 -12.32
N LEU A 348 -1.60 13.84 -12.55
CA LEU A 348 -2.17 14.62 -11.46
C LEU A 348 -3.37 13.87 -10.87
N HIS A 349 -3.27 13.45 -9.61
CA HIS A 349 -4.36 12.77 -8.90
C HIS A 349 -4.70 13.46 -7.59
N ARG A 350 -5.93 13.30 -7.13
CA ARG A 350 -6.30 13.65 -5.75
C ARG A 350 -5.85 12.53 -4.82
N VAL A 351 -5.08 12.92 -3.83
CA VAL A 351 -4.58 12.00 -2.80
C VAL A 351 -4.99 12.46 -1.42
N TRP A 352 -5.29 11.50 -0.54
CA TRP A 352 -5.32 11.74 0.88
C TRP A 352 -3.89 11.84 1.39
N VAL A 353 -3.60 12.93 2.11
CA VAL A 353 -2.30 13.12 2.77
C VAL A 353 -2.43 12.76 4.23
N VAL A 354 -1.63 11.81 4.67
CA VAL A 354 -1.62 11.30 6.03
C VAL A 354 -0.23 11.42 6.62
N ASP A 355 -0.10 12.16 7.71
CA ASP A 355 1.13 12.21 8.49
C ASP A 355 1.09 11.17 9.61
N SER A 356 2.16 10.38 9.74
CA SER A 356 2.38 9.47 10.83
C SER A 356 3.64 9.86 11.59
N VAL A 357 3.50 10.22 12.88
CA VAL A 357 4.59 10.65 13.74
C VAL A 357 4.78 9.64 14.86
N LEU A 358 6.03 9.22 15.09
CA LEU A 358 6.37 8.23 16.12
C LEU A 358 5.94 8.73 17.50
N LYS A 359 5.18 7.92 18.23
CA LYS A 359 4.70 8.23 19.59
C LYS A 359 5.88 8.35 20.56
N PRO A 360 5.79 9.21 21.59
CA PRO A 360 6.80 9.28 22.65
C PRO A 360 7.09 7.90 23.26
N GLY A 361 8.37 7.58 23.40
CA GLY A 361 8.83 6.29 23.96
C GLY A 361 8.82 5.11 22.98
N GLN A 362 8.23 5.24 21.80
CA GLN A 362 8.30 4.22 20.75
C GLN A 362 9.60 4.33 19.94
N ARG A 363 9.98 3.23 19.28
CA ARG A 363 11.20 3.16 18.46
C ARG A 363 10.86 2.70 17.06
N HIS A 364 11.44 3.38 16.08
CA HIS A 364 11.46 3.04 14.67
C HIS A 364 12.59 3.82 14.00
N ILE A 365 13.13 3.32 12.88
CA ILE A 365 14.16 4.08 12.14
C ILE A 365 13.58 5.35 11.50
N TYR A 366 12.28 5.39 11.21
CA TYR A 366 11.58 6.58 10.72
C TYR A 366 10.82 7.26 11.87
N LYS A 367 11.22 8.48 12.20
CA LYS A 367 10.51 9.33 13.17
C LYS A 367 9.16 9.78 12.65
N ARG A 368 9.07 10.06 11.34
CA ARG A 368 7.86 10.52 10.66
C ARG A 368 7.78 9.92 9.26
N ARG A 369 6.56 9.67 8.81
CA ARG A 369 6.25 9.34 7.41
C ARG A 369 5.04 10.14 6.96
N THR A 370 5.11 10.72 5.76
CA THR A 370 3.96 11.32 5.08
C THR A 370 3.54 10.39 3.96
N LEU A 371 2.31 9.90 4.02
CA LEU A 371 1.74 8.99 3.05
C LEU A 371 0.83 9.76 2.10
N TYR A 372 0.93 9.47 0.81
CA TYR A 372 0.05 9.98 -0.23
C TYR A 372 -0.75 8.80 -0.78
N ILE A 373 -2.06 8.79 -0.47
CA ILE A 373 -2.96 7.68 -0.74
C ILE A 373 -3.94 8.11 -1.82
N ASP A 374 -3.94 7.43 -2.95
CA ASP A 374 -4.85 7.71 -4.06
C ASP A 374 -6.32 7.55 -3.65
N GLU A 375 -7.15 8.54 -3.98
CA GLU A 375 -8.56 8.55 -3.55
C GLU A 375 -9.42 7.49 -4.25
N ASP A 376 -9.02 7.05 -5.45
CA ASP A 376 -9.80 6.11 -6.26
C ASP A 376 -9.51 4.64 -5.91
N SER A 377 -8.29 4.33 -5.51
CA SER A 377 -7.82 2.96 -5.28
C SER A 377 -7.47 2.65 -3.83
N TRP A 378 -7.28 3.65 -2.98
CA TRP A 378 -6.66 3.57 -1.66
C TRP A 378 -5.23 3.01 -1.66
N GLN A 379 -4.58 2.93 -2.82
CA GLN A 379 -3.16 2.61 -2.91
C GLN A 379 -2.33 3.78 -2.38
N ILE A 380 -1.36 3.52 -1.51
CA ILE A 380 -0.30 4.49 -1.22
C ILE A 380 0.57 4.57 -2.48
N VAL A 381 0.66 5.74 -3.09
CA VAL A 381 1.39 5.97 -4.35
C VAL A 381 2.75 6.62 -4.11
N ALA A 382 2.92 7.32 -2.99
CA ALA A 382 4.21 7.87 -2.56
C ALA A 382 4.31 7.91 -1.03
N VAL A 383 5.54 7.86 -0.48
CA VAL A 383 5.82 8.05 0.95
C VAL A 383 7.11 8.82 1.13
N ASP A 384 7.05 9.88 1.94
CA ASP A 384 8.21 10.61 2.43
C ASP A 384 8.60 10.09 3.81
N CYS A 385 9.80 9.54 3.97
CA CYS A 385 10.28 8.97 5.22
C CYS A 385 11.38 9.86 5.84
N TYR A 386 11.20 10.24 7.10
CA TYR A 386 12.08 11.15 7.83
C TYR A 386 12.83 10.42 8.94
N ASP A 387 14.11 10.76 9.11
CA ASP A 387 14.98 10.21 10.14
C ASP A 387 14.67 10.79 11.55
N ALA A 388 15.42 10.37 12.57
CA ALA A 388 15.25 10.83 13.94
C ALA A 388 15.47 12.35 14.14
N ARG A 389 16.13 13.03 13.16
CA ARG A 389 16.37 14.48 13.16
C ARG A 389 15.34 15.24 12.34
N ASP A 390 14.25 14.58 11.89
CA ASP A 390 13.25 15.12 10.96
C ASP A 390 13.81 15.51 9.59
N GLN A 391 14.93 14.91 9.18
CA GLN A 391 15.47 15.12 7.84
C GLN A 391 14.85 14.08 6.90
N LEU A 392 14.40 14.51 5.72
CA LEU A 392 13.93 13.59 4.70
C LEU A 392 15.09 12.65 4.32
N TRP A 393 14.85 11.36 4.53
CA TRP A 393 15.87 10.33 4.36
C TRP A 393 15.57 9.43 3.17
N ARG A 394 14.35 8.90 3.11
CA ARG A 394 13.95 8.01 2.03
C ARG A 394 12.66 8.47 1.38
N VAL A 395 12.59 8.24 0.07
CA VAL A 395 11.42 8.50 -0.75
C VAL A 395 10.97 7.18 -1.36
N GLN A 396 9.68 6.85 -1.22
CA GLN A 396 9.10 5.68 -1.88
C GLN A 396 8.15 6.13 -2.97
N GLU A 397 8.21 5.45 -4.12
CA GLU A 397 7.27 5.56 -5.23
C GLU A 397 6.63 4.22 -5.52
N GLY A 398 5.29 4.19 -5.59
CA GLY A 398 4.50 3.03 -5.99
C GLY A 398 3.96 3.21 -7.40
N HIS A 399 4.66 2.62 -8.37
CA HIS A 399 4.26 2.66 -9.78
C HIS A 399 3.17 1.62 -10.03
N GLY A 400 1.90 2.05 -10.01
CA GLY A 400 0.74 1.17 -10.10
C GLY A 400 0.12 1.09 -11.49
N ILE A 401 -0.57 0.01 -11.74
CA ILE A 401 -1.48 -0.18 -12.89
C ILE A 401 -2.81 -0.76 -12.41
N ASN A 402 -3.85 -0.59 -13.19
CA ASN A 402 -5.08 -1.35 -13.00
C ASN A 402 -5.00 -2.67 -13.75
N TYR A 403 -5.02 -3.79 -13.04
CA TYR A 403 -5.11 -5.14 -13.62
C TYR A 403 -6.57 -5.38 -14.00
N PHE A 404 -6.98 -4.87 -15.16
CA PHE A 404 -8.36 -4.77 -15.59
C PHE A 404 -9.06 -6.10 -15.87
N ASN A 405 -8.32 -7.21 -15.91
CA ASN A 405 -8.89 -8.57 -15.99
C ASN A 405 -9.50 -9.06 -14.66
N VAL A 406 -9.09 -8.48 -13.53
CA VAL A 406 -9.64 -8.75 -12.19
C VAL A 406 -10.03 -7.47 -11.45
N PRO A 407 -10.39 -6.42 -12.13
CA PRO A 407 -10.38 -4.98 -11.80
C PRO A 407 -9.77 -4.70 -10.42
N THR A 408 -8.44 -4.62 -10.38
CA THR A 408 -7.71 -4.26 -9.15
C THR A 408 -6.52 -3.35 -9.46
N TYR A 409 -6.38 -2.26 -8.71
CA TYR A 409 -5.24 -1.37 -8.82
C TYR A 409 -4.14 -1.82 -7.86
N TRP A 410 -2.95 -2.13 -8.38
CA TRP A 410 -1.82 -2.57 -7.58
C TRP A 410 -0.50 -2.12 -8.20
N THR A 411 0.57 -2.02 -7.38
CA THR A 411 1.91 -1.68 -7.85
C THR A 411 2.46 -2.78 -8.76
N THR A 412 3.01 -2.39 -9.90
CA THR A 412 3.85 -3.25 -10.74
C THR A 412 5.32 -3.06 -10.40
N MET A 413 5.68 -1.89 -9.83
CA MET A 413 7.01 -1.61 -9.31
C MET A 413 6.96 -0.68 -8.10
N GLU A 414 7.75 -0.98 -7.08
CA GLU A 414 7.97 -0.13 -5.91
C GLU A 414 9.45 0.27 -5.87
N VAL A 415 9.71 1.56 -5.69
CA VAL A 415 11.07 2.06 -5.60
C VAL A 415 11.27 2.81 -4.29
N THR A 416 12.34 2.51 -3.57
CA THR A 416 12.74 3.24 -2.36
C THR A 416 14.10 3.87 -2.59
N TYR A 417 14.14 5.19 -2.70
CA TYR A 417 15.36 5.98 -2.84
C TYR A 417 15.90 6.37 -1.45
N ASP A 418 17.16 6.07 -1.19
CA ASP A 418 17.86 6.52 0.02
C ASP A 418 18.74 7.74 -0.32
N LEU A 419 18.29 8.91 0.11
CA LEU A 419 18.92 10.20 -0.23
C LEU A 419 20.29 10.37 0.43
N GLN A 420 20.54 9.69 1.56
CA GLN A 420 21.81 9.78 2.28
C GLN A 420 22.87 8.89 1.65
N SER A 421 22.55 7.63 1.38
CA SER A 421 23.49 6.69 0.73
C SER A 421 23.52 6.82 -0.80
N ARG A 422 22.55 7.50 -1.40
CA ARG A 422 22.32 7.63 -2.84
C ARG A 422 22.12 6.28 -3.55
N ARG A 423 21.70 5.27 -2.79
CA ARG A 423 21.29 3.95 -3.26
C ARG A 423 19.78 3.93 -3.43
N TYR A 424 19.29 2.93 -4.13
CA TYR A 424 17.85 2.67 -4.15
C TYR A 424 17.55 1.18 -4.22
N LEU A 425 16.36 0.81 -3.79
CA LEU A 425 15.78 -0.52 -3.95
C LEU A 425 14.67 -0.42 -4.98
N ALA A 426 14.68 -1.31 -5.97
CA ALA A 426 13.57 -1.47 -6.89
C ALA A 426 13.04 -2.92 -6.78
N LEU A 427 11.74 -3.06 -6.54
CA LEU A 427 10.99 -4.31 -6.45
C LEU A 427 9.91 -4.28 -7.53
N GLY A 428 9.84 -5.28 -8.41
CA GLY A 428 8.83 -5.32 -9.46
C GLY A 428 9.33 -5.89 -10.79
N PHE A 429 10.54 -6.45 -10.81
CA PHE A 429 11.07 -7.09 -12.02
C PHE A 429 10.44 -8.46 -12.19
N GLU A 430 9.39 -8.56 -13.00
CA GLU A 430 8.74 -9.82 -13.32
C GLU A 430 9.67 -10.69 -14.16
N ASP A 431 9.85 -11.95 -13.76
CA ASP A 431 10.89 -12.82 -14.30
C ASP A 431 10.55 -13.38 -15.69
N HIS A 432 9.28 -13.69 -15.91
CA HIS A 432 8.82 -14.24 -17.19
C HIS A 432 8.33 -13.13 -18.12
N ALA A 433 8.87 -13.10 -19.33
CA ALA A 433 8.56 -12.03 -20.28
C ALA A 433 7.08 -11.92 -20.64
N ASP A 434 6.35 -13.04 -20.62
CA ASP A 434 4.94 -13.15 -21.04
C ASP A 434 3.97 -13.30 -19.86
N ARG A 435 4.48 -13.40 -18.61
CA ARG A 435 3.66 -13.63 -17.40
C ARG A 435 3.77 -12.47 -16.42
N SER A 436 2.71 -12.26 -15.68
CA SER A 436 2.59 -11.32 -14.59
C SER A 436 1.90 -12.00 -13.40
N TYR A 437 1.09 -11.27 -12.66
CA TYR A 437 0.28 -11.86 -11.60
C TYR A 437 -0.68 -12.92 -12.15
N ASP A 438 -0.62 -14.12 -11.59
CA ASP A 438 -1.64 -15.15 -11.77
C ASP A 438 -2.72 -15.02 -10.70
N PHE A 439 -3.82 -14.37 -11.05
CA PHE A 439 -4.97 -14.20 -10.17
C PHE A 439 -5.90 -15.43 -10.16
N GLY A 440 -5.57 -16.48 -10.93
CA GLY A 440 -6.36 -17.70 -11.06
C GLY A 440 -5.95 -18.84 -10.14
N ILE A 441 -4.97 -18.64 -9.26
CA ILE A 441 -4.48 -19.72 -8.38
C ILE A 441 -5.59 -20.26 -7.47
N LYS A 442 -5.54 -21.57 -7.25
CA LYS A 442 -6.44 -22.26 -6.30
C LYS A 442 -5.65 -22.63 -5.06
N ARG A 443 -6.03 -22.09 -3.92
CA ARG A 443 -5.39 -22.32 -2.63
C ARG A 443 -6.44 -22.52 -1.55
N THR A 444 -6.04 -23.19 -0.49
CA THR A 444 -6.82 -23.39 0.74
C THR A 444 -6.04 -22.84 1.93
N LEU A 445 -6.71 -22.61 3.05
CA LEU A 445 -6.03 -22.18 4.27
C LEU A 445 -5.00 -23.21 4.77
N GLY A 446 -5.18 -24.50 4.43
CA GLY A 446 -4.24 -25.56 4.73
C GLY A 446 -2.87 -25.39 4.10
N ASP A 447 -2.78 -24.70 2.95
CA ASP A 447 -1.54 -24.42 2.24
C ASP A 447 -0.66 -23.39 2.97
N TYR A 448 -1.24 -22.58 3.87
CA TYR A 448 -0.60 -21.48 4.60
C TYR A 448 -0.35 -21.81 6.08
N THR A 449 0.06 -23.04 6.38
CA THR A 449 0.41 -23.49 7.74
C THR A 449 1.92 -23.69 7.89
N ALA A 450 2.44 -23.65 9.11
CA ALA A 450 3.85 -23.97 9.38
C ALA A 450 4.20 -25.41 8.95
N ALA A 451 3.24 -26.34 9.01
CA ALA A 451 3.42 -27.71 8.53
C ALA A 451 3.52 -27.77 7.00
N ALA A 452 2.64 -27.07 6.29
CA ALA A 452 2.67 -26.96 4.83
C ALA A 452 3.98 -26.30 4.36
N LEU A 453 4.46 -25.26 5.06
CA LEU A 453 5.73 -24.59 4.80
C LEU A 453 6.91 -25.58 4.82
N ARG A 454 6.96 -26.46 5.82
CA ARG A 454 7.99 -27.51 5.90
C ARG A 454 7.93 -28.46 4.70
N THR A 455 6.73 -28.91 4.33
CA THR A 455 6.53 -29.81 3.21
C THR A 455 6.96 -29.17 1.89
N ARG A 456 6.64 -27.89 1.70
CA ARG A 456 7.03 -27.08 0.52
C ARG A 456 8.54 -26.98 0.40
N GLY A 457 9.23 -26.63 1.49
CA GLY A 457 10.68 -26.44 1.49
C GLY A 457 11.52 -27.72 1.38
N THR A 458 10.90 -28.90 1.50
CA THR A 458 11.57 -30.19 1.34
C THR A 458 11.41 -30.81 -0.05
N ARG A 459 10.64 -30.19 -0.94
CA ARG A 459 10.47 -30.58 -2.34
C ARG A 459 11.53 -29.90 -3.21
#